data_8b79127d5a1d6a3190c72507256dca04
#
_entry.id   8b79127d5a1d6a3190c72507256dca04
#
_cell.length_a   1.000
_cell.length_b   1.000
_cell.length_c   1.000
_cell.angle_alpha   90.00
_cell.angle_beta   90.00
_cell.angle_gamma   90.00
#
_symmetry.space_group_name_H-M   'P 1'
#
loop_
_entity.id
_entity.type
_entity.pdbx_description
1 polymer ?
#
loop_
_entity_poly.entity_id
_entity_poly.type
_entity_poly.pdbx_seq_one_letter_code
_entity_poly.pdbx_strand_id
1 'polypeptide(L)'
;EKIQKGLEGLSKAQSPKLRKAYKGLVTQGLSTRKKTKKTTNNMQETRQNRIARLLQKELSLIFQQQTRMMHGVMVSVTKCRVSPDLSICTAYLSIFPSERGDELMKNINASEKTIRYELGTRVHNQLRIIPELRFFIDDSLDYIERIDNLLKK
;
A
#
# COMPACT_ATOMS: atom_id res chain seq x y z
N GLU A 1 -0.38 -7.67 -37.29
CA GLU A 1 -1.11 -7.79 -38.55
C GLU A 1 -2.02 -6.60 -38.84
N LYS A 2 -2.82 -6.14 -37.88
CA LYS A 2 -3.72 -4.97 -38.07
C LYS A 2 -2.98 -3.65 -38.33
N ILE A 3 -1.75 -3.51 -37.85
CA ILE A 3 -0.90 -2.32 -38.04
C ILE A 3 -0.27 -2.31 -39.43
N GLN A 4 0.08 -3.46 -40.00
CA GLN A 4 0.60 -3.57 -41.36
C GLN A 4 -0.47 -3.29 -42.43
N LYS A 5 -1.69 -3.74 -42.25
CA LYS A 5 -2.83 -3.43 -43.15
C LYS A 5 -3.19 -1.94 -43.17
N GLY A 6 -3.05 -1.24 -42.05
CA GLY A 6 -3.22 0.20 -41.97
C GLY A 6 -2.13 0.99 -42.68
N LEU A 7 -0.91 0.48 -42.73
CA LEU A 7 0.22 1.08 -43.44
C LEU A 7 0.15 0.89 -44.97
N GLU A 8 -0.36 -0.24 -45.44
CA GLU A 8 -0.53 -0.51 -46.89
C GLU A 8 -1.64 0.35 -47.53
N GLY A 9 -2.72 0.62 -46.80
CA GLY A 9 -3.77 1.53 -47.24
C GLY A 9 -3.32 2.99 -47.32
N LEU A 10 -2.40 3.42 -46.53
CA LEU A 10 -1.83 4.78 -46.52
C LEU A 10 -0.76 5.01 -47.60
N SER A 11 -0.20 3.96 -48.19
CA SER A 11 0.95 4.07 -49.11
C SER A 11 0.61 4.62 -50.48
N LYS A 12 -0.65 4.58 -50.89
CA LYS A 12 -1.07 4.99 -52.27
C LYS A 12 -1.59 6.42 -52.40
N ALA A 13 -1.90 7.09 -51.31
CA ALA A 13 -2.64 8.36 -51.34
C ALA A 13 -1.97 9.54 -50.63
N GLN A 14 -0.79 9.39 -50.06
CA GLN A 14 -0.20 10.46 -49.23
C GLN A 14 1.26 10.82 -49.58
N SER A 15 1.59 12.09 -49.41
CA SER A 15 2.90 12.64 -49.72
C SER A 15 4.03 11.99 -48.89
N PRO A 16 5.25 11.90 -49.45
CA PRO A 16 6.39 11.27 -48.79
C PRO A 16 6.78 11.92 -47.43
N LYS A 17 6.37 13.16 -47.20
CA LYS A 17 6.60 13.87 -45.94
C LYS A 17 5.79 13.29 -44.76
N LEU A 18 4.54 12.89 -44.97
CA LEU A 18 3.67 12.27 -43.98
C LEU A 18 4.14 10.86 -43.62
N ARG A 19 4.69 10.14 -44.57
CA ARG A 19 5.25 8.79 -44.38
C ARG A 19 6.47 8.79 -43.48
N LYS A 20 7.33 9.81 -43.58
CA LYS A 20 8.48 10.00 -42.70
C LYS A 20 8.06 10.36 -41.25
N ALA A 21 7.08 11.22 -41.09
CA ALA A 21 6.54 11.59 -39.78
C ALA A 21 5.88 10.40 -39.08
N TYR A 22 5.15 9.57 -39.82
CA TYR A 22 4.48 8.38 -39.26
C TYR A 22 5.51 7.28 -38.84
N LYS A 23 6.56 7.08 -39.63
CA LYS A 23 7.64 6.16 -39.26
C LYS A 23 8.40 6.64 -38.00
N GLY A 24 8.57 7.95 -37.85
CA GLY A 24 9.21 8.53 -36.67
C GLY A 24 8.36 8.37 -35.40
N LEU A 25 7.05 8.49 -35.51
CA LEU A 25 6.10 8.31 -34.41
C LEU A 25 6.02 6.84 -33.94
N VAL A 26 6.01 5.91 -34.88
CA VAL A 26 5.95 4.46 -34.57
C VAL A 26 7.25 3.99 -33.92
N THR A 27 8.40 4.50 -34.35
CA THR A 27 9.69 4.16 -33.75
C THR A 27 9.89 4.82 -32.39
N GLN A 28 9.37 6.04 -32.18
CA GLN A 28 9.39 6.67 -30.86
C GLN A 28 8.44 6.00 -29.86
N GLY A 29 7.29 5.52 -30.31
CA GLY A 29 6.36 4.77 -29.48
C GLY A 29 6.94 3.44 -28.98
N LEU A 30 7.74 2.77 -29.81
CA LEU A 30 8.46 1.55 -29.42
C LEU A 30 9.65 1.81 -28.48
N SER A 31 10.30 2.97 -28.63
CA SER A 31 11.42 3.37 -27.75
C SER A 31 10.96 3.76 -26.35
N THR A 32 9.81 4.44 -26.25
CA THR A 32 9.21 4.77 -24.94
C THR A 32 8.68 3.54 -24.22
N ARG A 33 8.20 2.54 -24.92
CA ARG A 33 7.77 1.27 -24.31
C ARG A 33 8.92 0.46 -23.73
N LYS A 34 10.14 0.62 -24.25
CA LYS A 34 11.35 0.02 -23.67
C LYS A 34 11.87 0.76 -22.43
N LYS A 35 11.58 2.05 -22.28
CA LYS A 35 12.00 2.84 -21.10
C LYS A 35 11.03 2.77 -19.93
N THR A 36 9.78 2.41 -20.15
CA THR A 36 8.83 2.09 -19.06
C THR A 36 9.04 0.68 -18.49
N LYS A 37 10.01 -0.04 -19.02
CA LYS A 37 10.56 -1.17 -18.30
C LYS A 37 11.12 -0.66 -16.98
N LYS A 38 10.38 -0.91 -15.90
CA LYS A 38 11.08 -1.26 -14.68
C LYS A 38 11.59 -0.18 -13.76
N THR A 39 10.87 0.86 -13.63
CA THR A 39 10.96 1.56 -12.35
C THR A 39 10.15 0.83 -11.27
N THR A 40 9.34 -0.15 -11.66
CA THR A 40 8.49 -0.90 -10.73
C THR A 40 9.14 -2.16 -10.14
N ASN A 41 10.28 -2.64 -10.66
CA ASN A 41 10.78 -3.95 -10.26
C ASN A 41 12.16 -3.99 -9.63
N ASN A 42 12.77 -2.86 -9.33
CA ASN A 42 14.05 -2.84 -8.62
C ASN A 42 14.02 -1.97 -7.36
N MET A 43 12.88 -1.85 -6.71
CA MET A 43 12.92 -1.76 -5.26
C MET A 43 13.24 -3.17 -4.78
N GLN A 44 14.53 -3.46 -4.64
CA GLN A 44 14.95 -4.48 -3.69
C GLN A 44 14.21 -4.13 -2.43
N GLU A 45 13.26 -4.97 -2.06
CA GLU A 45 12.50 -4.79 -0.83
C GLU A 45 13.52 -4.67 0.30
N THR A 46 13.67 -3.45 0.82
CA THR A 46 14.61 -3.22 1.89
C THR A 46 14.23 -4.13 3.05
N ARG A 47 15.20 -4.58 3.83
CA ARG A 47 14.94 -5.37 5.06
C ARG A 47 13.87 -4.71 5.93
N GLN A 48 13.89 -3.40 5.99
CA GLN A 48 12.90 -2.58 6.70
C GLN A 48 11.46 -2.81 6.19
N ASN A 49 11.26 -2.84 4.88
CA ASN A 49 9.95 -3.06 4.27
C ASN A 49 9.43 -4.49 4.48
N ARG A 50 10.31 -5.49 4.41
CA ARG A 50 9.95 -6.87 4.71
C ARG A 50 9.49 -7.04 6.14
N ILE A 51 10.20 -6.44 7.09
CA ILE A 51 9.84 -6.45 8.50
C ILE A 51 8.52 -5.70 8.72
N ALA A 52 8.32 -4.54 8.10
CA ALA A 52 7.08 -3.78 8.20
C ALA A 52 5.87 -4.60 7.72
N ARG A 53 5.98 -5.33 6.62
CA ARG A 53 4.91 -6.22 6.12
C ARG A 53 4.64 -7.40 7.06
N LEU A 54 5.70 -8.01 7.58
CA LEU A 54 5.56 -9.10 8.55
C LEU A 54 4.81 -8.61 9.79
N LEU A 55 5.23 -7.50 10.36
CA LEU A 55 4.59 -6.92 11.55
C LEU A 55 3.14 -6.50 11.27
N GLN A 56 2.87 -5.92 10.12
CA GLN A 56 1.51 -5.57 9.69
C GLN A 56 0.59 -6.80 9.66
N LYS A 57 1.06 -7.90 9.08
CA LYS A 57 0.31 -9.16 8.99
C LYS A 57 0.03 -9.74 10.37
N GLU A 58 1.04 -9.86 11.20
CA GLU A 58 0.90 -10.45 12.52
C GLU A 58 0.06 -9.58 13.47
N LEU A 59 0.25 -8.25 13.45
CA LEU A 59 -0.60 -7.33 14.19
C LEU A 59 -2.07 -7.40 13.74
N SER A 60 -2.32 -7.51 12.44
CA SER A 60 -3.68 -7.69 11.91
C SER A 60 -4.35 -8.94 12.48
N LEU A 61 -3.63 -10.04 12.59
CA LEU A 61 -4.14 -11.28 13.17
C LEU A 61 -4.43 -11.13 14.67
N ILE A 62 -3.55 -10.45 15.41
CA ILE A 62 -3.73 -10.19 16.86
C ILE A 62 -4.99 -9.35 17.09
N PHE A 63 -5.14 -8.23 16.37
CA PHE A 63 -6.33 -7.39 16.48
C PHE A 63 -7.61 -8.12 16.04
N GLN A 64 -7.53 -8.93 15.01
CA GLN A 64 -8.65 -9.74 14.57
C GLN A 64 -9.14 -10.72 15.66
N GLN A 65 -8.22 -11.33 16.40
CA GLN A 65 -8.58 -12.21 17.52
C GLN A 65 -9.19 -11.43 18.68
N GLN A 66 -8.62 -10.28 19.04
CA GLN A 66 -9.10 -9.45 20.13
C GLN A 66 -10.50 -8.86 19.83
N THR A 67 -10.74 -8.43 18.59
CA THR A 67 -12.03 -7.83 18.20
C THR A 67 -13.14 -8.84 17.99
N ARG A 68 -12.83 -10.13 17.80
CA ARG A 68 -13.87 -11.19 17.77
C ARG A 68 -14.73 -11.24 19.03
N MET A 69 -14.16 -10.85 20.17
CA MET A 69 -14.85 -10.77 21.45
C MET A 69 -15.66 -9.47 21.63
N MET A 70 -15.39 -8.48 20.79
CA MET A 70 -16.05 -7.18 20.85
C MET A 70 -17.10 -7.07 19.73
N HIS A 71 -18.34 -7.37 20.03
CA HIS A 71 -19.41 -7.29 19.05
C HIS A 71 -19.54 -5.88 18.45
N GLY A 72 -19.55 -5.79 17.13
CA GLY A 72 -19.75 -4.56 16.39
C GLY A 72 -18.54 -3.63 16.27
N VAL A 73 -17.36 -4.12 16.63
CA VAL A 73 -16.10 -3.38 16.47
C VAL A 73 -15.16 -4.13 15.55
N MET A 74 -14.55 -3.40 14.63
CA MET A 74 -13.53 -3.91 13.72
C MET A 74 -12.29 -3.02 13.79
N VAL A 75 -11.13 -3.61 14.03
CA VAL A 75 -9.84 -2.94 14.00
C VAL A 75 -8.98 -3.58 12.92
N SER A 76 -8.51 -2.78 11.99
CA SER A 76 -7.66 -3.22 10.88
C SER A 76 -6.35 -2.44 10.86
N VAL A 77 -5.24 -3.11 10.61
CA VAL A 77 -3.94 -2.46 10.43
C VAL A 77 -3.77 -2.09 8.97
N THR A 78 -3.84 -0.81 8.66
CA THR A 78 -3.75 -0.31 7.27
C THR A 78 -2.32 -0.20 6.81
N LYS A 79 -1.42 0.22 7.69
CA LYS A 79 -0.01 0.45 7.36
C LYS A 79 0.88 0.26 8.57
N CYS A 80 2.07 -0.28 8.35
CA CYS A 80 3.16 -0.29 9.33
C CYS A 80 4.39 0.39 8.77
N ARG A 81 5.03 1.20 9.59
CA ARG A 81 6.34 1.81 9.31
C ARG A 81 7.32 1.41 10.39
N VAL A 82 8.47 0.95 9.99
CA VAL A 82 9.54 0.58 10.89
C VAL A 82 10.70 1.55 10.73
N SER A 83 11.30 1.99 11.83
CA SER A 83 12.47 2.86 11.80
C SER A 83 13.67 2.16 11.15
N PRO A 84 14.64 2.90 10.57
CA PRO A 84 15.82 2.31 9.92
C PRO A 84 16.65 1.43 10.85
N ASP A 85 16.70 1.76 12.13
CA ASP A 85 17.38 0.99 13.21
C ASP A 85 16.55 -0.19 13.74
N LEU A 86 15.30 -0.35 13.23
CA LEU A 86 14.34 -1.40 13.63
C LEU A 86 13.92 -1.33 15.11
N SER A 87 14.09 -0.20 15.76
CA SER A 87 13.76 -0.02 17.18
C SER A 87 12.29 0.34 17.42
N ILE A 88 11.66 1.03 16.47
CA ILE A 88 10.28 1.52 16.58
C ILE A 88 9.46 1.06 15.39
N CYS A 89 8.26 0.56 15.67
CA CYS A 89 7.25 0.24 14.66
C CYS A 89 6.02 1.11 14.90
N THR A 90 5.69 1.94 13.93
CA THR A 90 4.47 2.75 13.92
C THR A 90 3.41 2.03 13.10
N ALA A 91 2.30 1.67 13.74
CA ALA A 91 1.17 1.02 13.12
C ALA A 91 -0.02 1.97 13.02
N TYR A 92 -0.58 2.09 11.83
CA TYR A 92 -1.78 2.87 11.56
C TYR A 92 -2.98 1.95 11.57
N LEU A 93 -3.99 2.30 12.36
CA LEU A 93 -5.17 1.50 12.60
C LEU A 93 -6.40 2.18 12.04
N SER A 94 -7.20 1.44 11.29
CA SER A 94 -8.57 1.83 10.93
C SER A 94 -9.53 1.15 11.89
N ILE A 95 -10.35 1.92 12.58
CA ILE A 95 -11.29 1.46 13.59
C ILE A 95 -12.72 1.75 13.11
N PHE A 96 -13.56 0.73 13.11
CA PHE A 96 -14.96 0.87 12.76
C PHE A 96 -15.83 0.36 13.93
N PRO A 97 -16.86 1.08 14.36
CA PRO A 97 -17.25 2.43 13.94
C PRO A 97 -16.27 3.50 14.46
N SER A 98 -16.10 4.59 13.70
CA SER A 98 -15.15 5.67 14.00
C SER A 98 -15.45 6.40 15.32
N GLU A 99 -16.72 6.44 15.72
CA GLU A 99 -17.18 7.06 16.97
C GLU A 99 -16.52 6.48 18.23
N ARG A 100 -16.14 5.21 18.18
CA ARG A 100 -15.45 4.52 19.29
C ARG A 100 -13.93 4.50 19.14
N GLY A 101 -13.41 5.16 18.12
CA GLY A 101 -12.00 5.15 17.77
C GLY A 101 -11.10 5.62 18.92
N ASP A 102 -11.44 6.75 19.54
CA ASP A 102 -10.64 7.35 20.62
C ASP A 102 -10.61 6.48 21.89
N GLU A 103 -11.74 5.89 22.26
CA GLU A 103 -11.84 5.00 23.40
C GLU A 103 -11.01 3.73 23.19
N LEU A 104 -11.17 3.13 22.01
CA LEU A 104 -10.44 1.92 21.65
C LEU A 104 -8.94 2.19 21.52
N MET A 105 -8.56 3.35 21.02
CA MET A 105 -7.16 3.76 20.91
C MET A 105 -6.49 3.89 22.27
N LYS A 106 -7.19 4.44 23.27
CA LYS A 106 -6.70 4.47 24.66
C LYS A 106 -6.49 3.06 25.21
N ASN A 107 -7.43 2.16 24.96
CA ASN A 107 -7.35 0.77 25.40
C ASN A 107 -6.19 0.02 24.70
N ILE A 108 -6.02 0.24 23.41
CA ILE A 108 -4.92 -0.35 22.63
C ILE A 108 -3.57 0.14 23.15
N ASN A 109 -3.42 1.45 23.39
CA ASN A 109 -2.20 2.03 23.93
C ASN A 109 -1.91 1.52 25.37
N ALA A 110 -2.94 1.36 26.20
CA ALA A 110 -2.78 0.76 27.52
C ALA A 110 -2.35 -0.71 27.46
N SER A 111 -2.75 -1.42 26.41
CA SER A 111 -2.44 -2.84 26.18
C SER A 111 -1.17 -3.05 25.32
N GLU A 112 -0.44 -2.00 24.97
CA GLU A 112 0.75 -2.05 24.09
C GLU A 112 1.74 -3.15 24.48
N LYS A 113 2.06 -3.25 25.76
CA LYS A 113 2.99 -4.25 26.29
C LYS A 113 2.52 -5.68 26.06
N THR A 114 1.22 -5.93 26.22
CA THR A 114 0.60 -7.24 26.00
C THR A 114 0.62 -7.59 24.51
N ILE A 115 0.25 -6.63 23.66
CA ILE A 115 0.28 -6.77 22.20
C ILE A 115 1.70 -7.04 21.72
N ARG A 116 2.69 -6.31 22.25
CA ARG A 116 4.10 -6.50 21.93
C ARG A 116 4.60 -7.87 22.35
N TYR A 117 4.20 -8.37 23.50
CA TYR A 117 4.53 -9.71 23.97
C TYR A 117 3.95 -10.78 23.06
N GLU A 118 2.68 -10.66 22.71
CA GLU A 118 2.00 -11.60 21.81
C GLU A 118 2.63 -11.58 20.39
N LEU A 119 2.94 -10.40 19.89
CA LEU A 119 3.68 -10.22 18.64
C LEU A 119 5.04 -10.91 18.70
N GLY A 120 5.78 -10.71 19.80
CA GLY A 120 7.06 -11.34 20.03
C GLY A 120 7.01 -12.86 19.98
N THR A 121 5.98 -13.46 20.56
CA THR A 121 5.77 -14.91 20.53
C THR A 121 5.57 -15.42 19.09
N ARG A 122 4.90 -14.65 18.24
CA ARG A 122 4.63 -15.03 16.85
C ARG A 122 5.83 -14.85 15.92
N VAL A 123 6.64 -13.81 16.14
CA VAL A 123 7.73 -13.43 15.22
C VAL A 123 9.14 -13.76 15.76
N HIS A 124 9.26 -14.40 16.90
CA HIS A 124 10.56 -14.68 17.55
C HIS A 124 11.55 -15.43 16.65
N ASN A 125 11.07 -16.29 15.75
CA ASN A 125 11.92 -17.01 14.81
C ASN A 125 12.43 -16.13 13.65
N GLN A 126 11.80 -14.99 13.41
CA GLN A 126 12.06 -14.13 12.28
C GLN A 126 12.76 -12.81 12.68
N LEU A 127 12.51 -12.34 13.89
CA LEU A 127 13.08 -11.11 14.44
C LEU A 127 13.80 -11.36 15.75
N ARG A 128 15.05 -10.89 15.82
CA ARG A 128 15.87 -10.95 17.03
C ARG A 128 15.37 -10.01 18.12
N ILE A 129 14.94 -8.83 17.71
CA ILE A 129 14.50 -7.76 18.60
C ILE A 129 13.12 -7.34 18.13
N ILE A 130 12.18 -7.29 19.06
CA ILE A 130 10.83 -6.80 18.80
C ILE A 130 10.82 -5.28 18.97
N PRO A 131 10.43 -4.52 17.96
CA PRO A 131 10.40 -3.06 18.04
C PRO A 131 9.38 -2.58 19.08
N GLU A 132 9.57 -1.38 19.58
CA GLU A 132 8.55 -0.65 20.33
C GLU A 132 7.37 -0.33 19.42
N LEU A 133 6.17 -0.60 19.88
CA LEU A 133 4.96 -0.37 19.10
C LEU A 133 4.38 1.02 19.40
N ARG A 134 4.01 1.73 18.35
CA ARG A 134 3.25 2.99 18.43
C ARG A 134 2.04 2.90 17.52
N PHE A 135 0.88 3.21 18.08
CA PHE A 135 -0.39 3.10 17.35
C PHE A 135 -0.96 4.49 17.07
N PHE A 136 -1.44 4.67 15.85
CA PHE A 136 -2.13 5.89 15.39
C PHE A 136 -3.38 5.51 14.62
N ILE A 137 -4.39 6.37 14.68
CA ILE A 137 -5.60 6.21 13.86
C ILE A 137 -5.28 6.62 12.43
N ASP A 138 -5.78 5.85 11.47
CA ASP A 138 -5.70 6.16 10.05
C ASP A 138 -7.02 6.80 9.60
N ASP A 139 -7.02 8.12 9.48
CA ASP A 139 -8.17 8.93 9.07
C ASP A 139 -8.39 8.95 7.55
N SER A 140 -7.66 8.14 6.80
CA SER A 140 -7.72 8.15 5.32
C SER A 140 -9.12 7.82 4.79
N LEU A 141 -9.86 6.94 5.46
CA LEU A 141 -11.22 6.57 5.06
C LEU A 141 -12.22 7.71 5.33
N ASP A 142 -12.12 8.35 6.48
CA ASP A 142 -12.98 9.49 6.84
C ASP A 142 -12.78 10.66 5.87
N TYR A 143 -11.55 10.85 5.42
CA TYR A 143 -11.22 11.87 4.42
C TYR A 143 -11.87 11.59 3.06
N ILE A 144 -11.86 10.34 2.62
CA ILE A 144 -12.49 9.91 1.36
C ILE A 144 -14.01 10.11 1.43
N GLU A 145 -14.65 9.70 2.52
CA GLU A 145 -16.10 9.90 2.73
C GLU A 145 -16.49 11.38 2.71
N ARG A 146 -15.69 12.25 3.31
CA ARG A 146 -15.92 13.70 3.28
C ARG A 146 -15.84 14.26 1.87
N ILE A 147 -14.86 13.82 1.07
CA ILE A 147 -14.75 14.21 -0.35
C ILE A 147 -15.95 13.73 -1.14
N ASP A 148 -16.35 12.47 -0.99
CA ASP A 148 -17.51 11.92 -1.69
C ASP A 148 -18.81 12.66 -1.34
N ASN A 149 -19.00 13.03 -0.09
CA ASN A 149 -20.15 13.82 0.35
C ASN A 149 -20.15 15.25 -0.21
N LEU A 150 -18.98 15.84 -0.39
CA LEU A 150 -18.83 17.16 -1.04
C LEU A 150 -19.10 17.11 -2.54
N LEU A 151 -18.72 16.01 -3.19
CA LEU A 151 -18.93 15.82 -4.64
C LEU A 151 -20.38 15.47 -5.00
N LYS A 152 -21.15 14.89 -4.08
CA LYS A 152 -22.57 14.56 -4.26
C LYS A 152 -23.52 15.74 -4.09
N LYS A 153 -23.04 16.88 -3.66
CA LYS A 153 -23.78 18.13 -3.62
C LYS A 153 -23.67 18.90 -4.93
#